data_acb97fd98674a4486c6df28a809858b7
#
_entry.id   acb97fd98674a4486c6df28a809858b7
#
_cell.length_a   1.000
_cell.length_b   1.000
_cell.length_c   1.000
_cell.angle_alpha   90.00
_cell.angle_beta   90.00
_cell.angle_gamma   90.00
#
_symmetry.space_group_name_H-M   'P 1'
#
loop_
_entity.id
_entity.type
_entity.pdbx_description
1 polymer ?
#
loop_
_entity_poly.entity_id
_entity_poly.type
_entity_poly.pdbx_seq_one_letter_code
_entity_poly.pdbx_strand_id
1 'polypeptide(L)'
;HDGRVEVDTEHFYEGGFITPAKWKLPTGLDNVLAAQAMFPITSPTEMAGQKGENPIADARSLNNVAGPGGVWEQLAQRLQEIPEYVDLFKAAFPERVVTADDISMVLAANAIATFEAKAFRADNSPFDQYLRTSQGLSAEAERGMALFYGKAQCQACHAGKFQTDHAFHAIAMPQIGPGKSDGFDADYWRATGLRAFLEDFGRGRVTVRDEDAYKFRTPSLRNVALTGPWGHDGAYQTLEDVVRHHLDPVRSLNDYIAPDGMLQPLDQVLEITADGPKLEHRWLRPNRLSAFLERDTWVQRHPTLRGRIADANELVPVDVSDAEVNDLLAFLESLTDPASKDLTVEIPGTVPSGLSVEN
;
A
#
# COMPACT_ATOMS: atom_id res chain seq x y z
N HIS A 1 -2.69 0.21 -4.17
CA HIS A 1 -3.61 1.32 -4.44
C HIS A 1 -3.92 1.47 -5.94
N ASP A 2 -2.96 1.19 -6.84
CA ASP A 2 -3.09 1.33 -8.30
C ASP A 2 -3.72 0.10 -9.01
N GLY A 3 -3.99 -0.99 -8.28
CA GLY A 3 -4.59 -2.22 -8.84
C GLY A 3 -3.67 -3.03 -9.73
N ARG A 4 -2.35 -2.96 -9.53
CA ARG A 4 -1.35 -3.74 -10.31
C ARG A 4 -1.43 -5.24 -10.10
N VAL A 5 -2.19 -5.70 -9.11
CA VAL A 5 -2.49 -7.12 -8.85
C VAL A 5 -4.00 -7.27 -8.78
N GLU A 6 -4.59 -7.95 -9.75
CA GLU A 6 -6.03 -8.18 -9.84
C GLU A 6 -6.34 -9.54 -10.46
N VAL A 7 -7.57 -10.01 -10.30
CA VAL A 7 -8.03 -11.27 -10.90
C VAL A 7 -8.09 -11.10 -12.42
N ASP A 8 -7.53 -12.03 -13.16
CA ASP A 8 -7.62 -12.08 -14.61
C ASP A 8 -8.95 -12.72 -15.05
N THR A 9 -9.97 -11.89 -15.20
CA THR A 9 -11.31 -12.34 -15.61
C THR A 9 -11.40 -12.74 -17.08
N GLU A 10 -10.43 -12.36 -17.89
CA GLU A 10 -10.38 -12.65 -19.32
C GLU A 10 -9.44 -13.83 -19.64
N HIS A 11 -8.80 -14.39 -18.60
CA HIS A 11 -7.93 -15.55 -18.72
C HIS A 11 -6.72 -15.38 -19.67
N PHE A 12 -6.13 -14.19 -19.69
CA PHE A 12 -4.90 -13.91 -20.46
C PHE A 12 -3.67 -14.65 -19.93
N TYR A 13 -3.64 -14.92 -18.61
CA TYR A 13 -2.50 -15.52 -17.93
C TYR A 13 -2.90 -16.82 -17.24
N GLU A 14 -2.09 -17.86 -17.41
CA GLU A 14 -2.29 -19.17 -16.75
C GLU A 14 -2.33 -19.07 -15.21
N GLY A 15 -1.61 -18.09 -14.63
CA GLY A 15 -1.63 -17.81 -13.19
C GLY A 15 -2.95 -17.28 -12.66
N GLY A 16 -3.90 -16.92 -13.51
CA GLY A 16 -5.23 -16.41 -13.13
C GLY A 16 -5.25 -14.98 -12.58
N PHE A 17 -4.12 -14.26 -12.65
CA PHE A 17 -4.00 -12.90 -12.14
C PHE A 17 -3.24 -12.00 -13.11
N ILE A 18 -3.72 -10.77 -13.28
CA ILE A 18 -2.99 -9.69 -13.94
C ILE A 18 -2.02 -9.11 -12.91
N THR A 19 -0.73 -9.14 -13.22
CA THR A 19 0.32 -8.71 -12.29
C THR A 19 1.51 -8.12 -13.05
N PRO A 20 2.45 -7.41 -12.38
CA PRO A 20 3.70 -6.97 -12.98
C PRO A 20 4.57 -8.10 -13.54
N ALA A 21 4.42 -9.32 -13.03
CA ALA A 21 5.16 -10.50 -13.52
C ALA A 21 4.61 -11.07 -14.83
N LYS A 22 3.35 -10.74 -15.18
CA LYS A 22 2.69 -11.23 -16.41
C LYS A 22 2.75 -12.75 -16.47
N TRP A 23 3.23 -13.31 -17.61
CA TRP A 23 3.39 -14.74 -17.85
C TRP A 23 4.46 -15.44 -16.96
N LYS A 24 5.25 -14.68 -16.21
CA LYS A 24 6.22 -15.24 -15.25
C LYS A 24 5.58 -15.64 -13.92
N LEU A 25 4.34 -15.20 -13.66
CA LEU A 25 3.64 -15.55 -12.44
C LEU A 25 3.35 -17.06 -12.44
N PRO A 26 3.80 -17.82 -11.42
CA PRO A 26 3.50 -19.24 -11.34
C PRO A 26 2.01 -19.49 -11.07
N THR A 27 1.52 -20.64 -11.47
CA THR A 27 0.17 -21.14 -11.15
C THR A 27 0.07 -21.63 -9.70
N GLY A 28 -1.14 -21.78 -9.18
CA GLY A 28 -1.41 -22.38 -7.87
C GLY A 28 -1.48 -21.38 -6.71
N LEU A 29 -1.53 -20.07 -7.00
CA LEU A 29 -1.87 -19.05 -6.03
C LEU A 29 -3.39 -19.07 -5.77
N ASP A 30 -3.79 -19.11 -4.50
CA ASP A 30 -5.17 -19.34 -4.11
C ASP A 30 -6.08 -18.12 -4.28
N ASN A 31 -5.50 -16.91 -4.19
CA ASN A 31 -6.26 -15.65 -4.28
C ASN A 31 -5.35 -14.44 -4.56
N VAL A 32 -5.95 -13.25 -4.64
CA VAL A 32 -5.24 -11.97 -4.90
C VAL A 32 -4.24 -11.61 -3.80
N LEU A 33 -4.51 -11.95 -2.52
CA LEU A 33 -3.55 -11.71 -1.44
C LEU A 33 -2.28 -12.54 -1.65
N ALA A 34 -2.43 -13.83 -1.99
CA ALA A 34 -1.30 -14.68 -2.33
C ALA A 34 -0.51 -14.15 -3.53
N ALA A 35 -1.23 -13.70 -4.59
CA ALA A 35 -0.58 -13.08 -5.74
C ALA A 35 0.19 -11.80 -5.33
N GLN A 36 -0.37 -10.99 -4.45
CA GLN A 36 0.27 -9.77 -3.95
C GLN A 36 1.53 -10.09 -3.13
N ALA A 37 1.51 -11.12 -2.27
CA ALA A 37 2.65 -11.53 -1.45
C ALA A 37 3.91 -11.92 -2.25
N MET A 38 3.75 -12.20 -3.56
CA MET A 38 4.87 -12.51 -4.46
C MET A 38 5.75 -11.30 -4.81
N PHE A 39 5.31 -10.05 -4.58
CA PHE A 39 5.96 -8.87 -5.16
C PHE A 39 6.88 -8.07 -4.22
N PRO A 40 6.62 -7.85 -2.92
CA PRO A 40 7.52 -7.11 -2.05
C PRO A 40 8.95 -7.64 -2.06
N ILE A 41 9.09 -8.97 -2.08
CA ILE A 41 10.37 -9.69 -2.16
C ILE A 41 11.09 -9.51 -3.50
N THR A 42 10.44 -8.96 -4.52
CA THR A 42 11.03 -8.66 -5.84
C THR A 42 11.32 -7.17 -6.02
N SER A 43 11.00 -6.33 -5.07
CA SER A 43 11.20 -4.88 -5.13
C SER A 43 12.52 -4.49 -4.45
N PRO A 44 13.43 -3.81 -5.16
CA PRO A 44 14.70 -3.39 -4.57
C PRO A 44 14.55 -2.30 -3.50
N THR A 45 13.42 -1.61 -3.47
CA THR A 45 13.10 -0.57 -2.47
C THR A 45 12.26 -1.08 -1.31
N GLU A 46 11.85 -2.36 -1.35
CA GLU A 46 11.09 -3.00 -0.27
C GLU A 46 11.94 -4.10 0.37
N MET A 47 12.00 -5.31 -0.21
CA MET A 47 12.62 -6.46 0.46
C MET A 47 13.81 -7.09 -0.29
N ALA A 48 13.96 -6.86 -1.60
CA ALA A 48 15.02 -7.50 -2.38
C ALA A 48 16.41 -6.94 -2.07
N GLY A 49 16.51 -5.64 -1.79
CA GLY A 49 17.79 -4.94 -1.65
C GLY A 49 18.40 -4.53 -3.00
N GLN A 50 19.59 -3.95 -2.94
CA GLN A 50 20.31 -3.40 -4.07
C GLN A 50 21.30 -4.40 -4.65
N LYS A 51 21.59 -4.28 -5.96
CA LYS A 51 22.57 -5.14 -6.63
C LYS A 51 23.91 -5.16 -5.87
N GLY A 52 24.40 -6.35 -5.57
CA GLY A 52 25.64 -6.60 -4.85
C GLY A 52 25.47 -6.78 -3.34
N GLU A 53 24.29 -6.55 -2.77
CA GLU A 53 24.04 -6.74 -1.34
C GLU A 53 23.77 -8.20 -0.98
N ASN A 54 23.07 -8.91 -1.85
CA ASN A 54 22.71 -10.31 -1.63
C ASN A 54 22.30 -11.00 -2.94
N PRO A 55 22.26 -12.36 -3.00
CA PRO A 55 21.90 -13.10 -4.21
C PRO A 55 20.49 -12.83 -4.73
N ILE A 56 19.52 -12.48 -3.86
CA ILE A 56 18.16 -12.10 -4.26
C ILE A 56 18.17 -10.77 -5.04
N ALA A 57 18.90 -9.78 -4.52
CA ALA A 57 19.08 -8.49 -5.17
C ALA A 57 19.80 -8.64 -6.54
N ASP A 58 20.78 -9.53 -6.62
CA ASP A 58 21.48 -9.81 -7.87
C ASP A 58 20.55 -10.45 -8.90
N ALA A 59 19.79 -11.47 -8.52
CA ALA A 59 18.79 -12.10 -9.40
C ALA A 59 17.75 -11.07 -9.86
N ARG A 60 17.26 -10.22 -8.94
CA ARG A 60 16.31 -9.13 -9.25
C ARG A 60 16.90 -8.14 -10.24
N SER A 61 18.18 -7.75 -10.07
CA SER A 61 18.87 -6.80 -10.97
C SER A 61 18.95 -7.30 -12.41
N LEU A 62 18.94 -8.61 -12.61
CA LEU A 62 18.89 -9.29 -13.91
C LEU A 62 17.45 -9.53 -14.39
N ASN A 63 16.43 -9.04 -13.68
CA ASN A 63 15.01 -9.32 -13.93
C ASN A 63 14.67 -10.82 -13.92
N ASN A 64 15.46 -11.63 -13.19
CA ASN A 64 15.24 -13.04 -12.99
C ASN A 64 14.40 -13.26 -11.71
N VAL A 65 13.08 -13.19 -11.82
CA VAL A 65 12.17 -13.41 -10.69
C VAL A 65 11.71 -14.86 -10.58
N ALA A 66 11.47 -15.53 -11.72
CA ALA A 66 10.85 -16.87 -11.81
C ALA A 66 11.72 -17.95 -12.45
N GLY A 67 12.85 -17.61 -13.07
CA GLY A 67 13.72 -18.60 -13.71
C GLY A 67 14.63 -19.34 -12.71
N PRO A 68 15.42 -20.30 -13.19
CA PRO A 68 16.42 -20.97 -12.37
C PRO A 68 17.37 -19.94 -11.71
N GLY A 69 17.60 -20.08 -10.41
CA GLY A 69 18.33 -19.13 -9.59
C GLY A 69 17.61 -17.79 -9.43
N GLY A 70 16.31 -17.72 -9.74
CA GLY A 70 15.50 -16.52 -9.60
C GLY A 70 15.09 -16.25 -8.15
N VAL A 71 14.52 -15.06 -7.94
CA VAL A 71 14.14 -14.59 -6.60
C VAL A 71 13.26 -15.59 -5.87
N TRP A 72 12.20 -16.08 -6.50
CA TRP A 72 11.24 -16.98 -5.87
C TRP A 72 11.81 -18.37 -5.59
N GLU A 73 12.65 -18.90 -6.46
CA GLU A 73 13.31 -20.18 -6.24
C GLU A 73 14.30 -20.11 -5.07
N GLN A 74 15.16 -19.09 -5.03
CA GLN A 74 16.13 -18.89 -3.95
C GLN A 74 15.46 -18.75 -2.58
N LEU A 75 14.31 -18.07 -2.49
CA LEU A 75 13.57 -17.95 -1.24
C LEU A 75 12.91 -19.28 -0.83
N ALA A 76 12.38 -20.05 -1.78
CA ALA A 76 11.86 -21.39 -1.51
C ALA A 76 12.96 -22.31 -0.98
N GLN A 77 14.16 -22.29 -1.58
CA GLN A 77 15.31 -23.09 -1.13
C GLN A 77 15.69 -22.78 0.33
N ARG A 78 15.67 -21.52 0.75
CA ARG A 78 15.91 -21.14 2.16
C ARG A 78 14.91 -21.77 3.12
N LEU A 79 13.65 -21.92 2.71
CA LEU A 79 12.62 -22.59 3.53
C LEU A 79 12.82 -24.12 3.53
N GLN A 80 13.24 -24.68 2.40
CA GLN A 80 13.52 -26.12 2.24
C GLN A 80 14.70 -26.59 3.10
N GLU A 81 15.66 -25.71 3.37
CA GLU A 81 16.87 -26.01 4.18
C GLU A 81 16.60 -26.05 5.68
N ILE A 82 15.43 -25.61 6.15
CA ILE A 82 15.09 -25.53 7.58
C ILE A 82 14.04 -26.62 7.90
N PRO A 83 14.44 -27.70 8.63
CA PRO A 83 13.56 -28.85 8.90
C PRO A 83 12.22 -28.48 9.53
N GLU A 84 12.22 -27.53 10.46
CA GLU A 84 11.01 -27.09 11.15
C GLU A 84 10.03 -26.40 10.19
N TYR A 85 10.51 -25.64 9.19
CA TYR A 85 9.64 -25.13 8.13
C TYR A 85 9.10 -26.25 7.25
N VAL A 86 9.92 -27.26 6.93
CA VAL A 86 9.46 -28.41 6.14
C VAL A 86 8.31 -29.11 6.84
N ASP A 87 8.40 -29.32 8.17
CA ASP A 87 7.34 -29.94 8.96
C ASP A 87 6.08 -29.08 9.01
N LEU A 88 6.21 -27.76 9.16
CA LEU A 88 5.08 -26.82 9.12
C LEU A 88 4.38 -26.83 7.75
N PHE A 89 5.14 -26.83 6.65
CA PHE A 89 4.57 -26.90 5.30
C PHE A 89 3.88 -28.24 5.03
N LYS A 90 4.43 -29.37 5.49
CA LYS A 90 3.77 -30.69 5.41
C LYS A 90 2.46 -30.71 6.18
N ALA A 91 2.42 -30.07 7.36
CA ALA A 91 1.21 -30.01 8.16
C ALA A 91 0.14 -29.09 7.52
N ALA A 92 0.57 -27.97 6.94
CA ALA A 92 -0.35 -27.00 6.32
C ALA A 92 -0.86 -27.44 4.93
N PHE A 93 -0.03 -28.16 4.17
CA PHE A 93 -0.32 -28.57 2.79
C PHE A 93 -0.06 -30.08 2.57
N PRO A 94 -0.75 -30.97 3.31
CA PRO A 94 -0.41 -32.41 3.35
C PRO A 94 -0.55 -33.12 1.99
N GLU A 95 -1.40 -32.60 1.08
CA GLU A 95 -1.58 -33.16 -0.26
C GLU A 95 -0.58 -32.60 -1.29
N ARG A 96 0.13 -31.51 -0.95
CA ARG A 96 1.02 -30.78 -1.87
C ARG A 96 2.49 -30.86 -1.47
N VAL A 97 2.81 -31.16 -0.21
CA VAL A 97 4.17 -31.21 0.33
C VAL A 97 4.43 -32.57 0.93
N VAL A 98 5.22 -33.39 0.24
CA VAL A 98 5.71 -34.72 0.69
C VAL A 98 7.16 -34.62 1.13
N THR A 99 7.96 -33.89 0.38
CA THR A 99 9.38 -33.63 0.62
C THR A 99 9.69 -32.15 0.75
N ALA A 100 10.89 -31.80 1.14
CA ALA A 100 11.32 -30.39 1.19
C ALA A 100 11.26 -29.74 -0.20
N ASP A 101 11.61 -30.48 -1.26
CA ASP A 101 11.65 -29.98 -2.64
C ASP A 101 10.27 -29.53 -3.18
N ASP A 102 9.18 -29.98 -2.55
CA ASP A 102 7.83 -29.59 -2.92
C ASP A 102 7.45 -28.17 -2.41
N ILE A 103 8.24 -27.62 -1.49
CA ILE A 103 8.02 -26.29 -0.96
C ILE A 103 8.40 -25.25 -2.01
N SER A 104 7.46 -24.39 -2.37
CA SER A 104 7.64 -23.33 -3.35
C SER A 104 7.25 -21.98 -2.78
N MET A 105 7.67 -20.90 -3.44
CA MET A 105 7.22 -19.54 -3.06
C MET A 105 5.70 -19.38 -3.23
N VAL A 106 5.04 -20.15 -4.10
CA VAL A 106 3.58 -20.19 -4.23
C VAL A 106 2.93 -20.65 -2.92
N LEU A 107 3.45 -21.72 -2.31
CA LEU A 107 2.93 -22.22 -1.02
C LEU A 107 3.20 -21.24 0.11
N ALA A 108 4.36 -20.59 0.12
CA ALA A 108 4.68 -19.55 1.08
C ALA A 108 3.72 -18.34 0.93
N ALA A 109 3.44 -17.91 -0.29
CA ALA A 109 2.50 -16.85 -0.58
C ALA A 109 1.07 -17.19 -0.16
N ASN A 110 0.62 -18.45 -0.38
CA ASN A 110 -0.68 -18.93 0.08
C ASN A 110 -0.77 -18.96 1.62
N ALA A 111 0.32 -19.33 2.30
CA ALA A 111 0.39 -19.28 3.76
C ALA A 111 0.30 -17.84 4.30
N ILE A 112 1.02 -16.90 3.67
CA ILE A 112 0.96 -15.46 4.01
C ILE A 112 -0.47 -14.94 3.81
N ALA A 113 -1.10 -15.22 2.67
CA ALA A 113 -2.48 -14.79 2.39
C ALA A 113 -3.49 -15.35 3.40
N THR A 114 -3.31 -16.59 3.83
CA THR A 114 -4.16 -17.23 4.86
C THR A 114 -3.97 -16.56 6.21
N PHE A 115 -2.73 -16.23 6.58
CA PHE A 115 -2.42 -15.48 7.79
C PHE A 115 -3.08 -14.09 7.75
N GLU A 116 -2.91 -13.33 6.67
CA GLU A 116 -3.51 -12.01 6.51
C GLU A 116 -5.05 -12.06 6.62
N ALA A 117 -5.68 -13.02 5.95
CA ALA A 117 -7.12 -13.19 5.99
C ALA A 117 -7.66 -13.56 7.38
N LYS A 118 -6.83 -14.18 8.23
CA LYS A 118 -7.18 -14.53 9.62
C LYS A 118 -6.85 -13.39 10.57
N ALA A 119 -5.60 -12.93 10.59
CA ALA A 119 -5.08 -11.99 11.58
C ALA A 119 -5.69 -10.59 11.43
N PHE A 120 -5.92 -10.15 10.19
CA PHE A 120 -6.47 -8.82 9.90
C PHE A 120 -7.99 -8.82 9.68
N ARG A 121 -8.67 -9.87 10.13
CA ARG A 121 -10.13 -9.95 10.05
C ARG A 121 -10.78 -8.95 10.99
N ALA A 122 -11.68 -8.12 10.45
CA ALA A 122 -12.41 -7.10 11.19
C ALA A 122 -13.91 -7.23 10.88
N ASP A 123 -14.66 -7.95 11.69
CA ASP A 123 -16.09 -8.22 11.49
C ASP A 123 -16.93 -8.08 12.76
N ASN A 124 -16.38 -7.46 13.80
CA ASN A 124 -17.06 -7.25 15.07
C ASN A 124 -16.95 -5.81 15.61
N SER A 125 -16.92 -4.83 14.72
CA SER A 125 -16.95 -3.41 15.09
C SER A 125 -18.29 -3.02 15.74
N PRO A 126 -18.38 -1.87 16.44
CA PRO A 126 -19.66 -1.32 16.91
C PRO A 126 -20.70 -1.18 15.78
N PHE A 127 -20.26 -0.81 14.57
CA PHE A 127 -21.16 -0.76 13.41
C PHE A 127 -21.65 -2.14 12.97
N ASP A 128 -20.79 -3.17 13.00
CA ASP A 128 -21.23 -4.55 12.75
C ASP A 128 -22.26 -5.03 13.78
N GLN A 129 -22.11 -4.63 15.03
CA GLN A 129 -23.09 -4.93 16.10
C GLN A 129 -24.40 -4.19 15.83
N TYR A 130 -24.32 -2.92 15.44
CA TYR A 130 -25.51 -2.14 15.06
C TYR A 130 -26.27 -2.78 13.90
N LEU A 131 -25.58 -3.24 12.87
CA LEU A 131 -26.22 -3.94 11.75
C LEU A 131 -26.93 -5.24 12.16
N ARG A 132 -26.46 -5.91 13.22
CA ARG A 132 -27.08 -7.15 13.73
C ARG A 132 -28.22 -6.90 14.71
N THR A 133 -28.14 -5.84 15.50
CA THR A 133 -28.99 -5.65 16.69
C THR A 133 -29.74 -4.32 16.72
N SER A 134 -29.43 -3.40 15.82
CA SER A 134 -29.86 -1.99 15.86
C SER A 134 -29.43 -1.26 17.13
N GLN A 135 -28.33 -1.71 17.77
CA GLN A 135 -27.77 -1.12 18.98
C GLN A 135 -26.23 -1.13 18.89
N GLY A 136 -25.56 -0.28 19.66
CA GLY A 136 -24.10 -0.28 19.77
C GLY A 136 -23.40 0.94 19.20
N LEU A 137 -24.10 1.84 18.50
CA LEU A 137 -23.57 3.13 18.11
C LEU A 137 -23.86 4.19 19.18
N SER A 138 -22.98 5.17 19.30
CA SER A 138 -23.27 6.40 20.03
C SER A 138 -24.21 7.30 19.22
N ALA A 139 -24.85 8.27 19.87
CA ALA A 139 -25.73 9.22 19.19
C ALA A 139 -24.97 10.03 18.09
N GLU A 140 -23.69 10.36 18.34
CA GLU A 140 -22.82 11.02 17.37
C GLU A 140 -22.57 10.11 16.16
N ALA A 141 -22.24 8.83 16.39
CA ALA A 141 -21.99 7.86 15.32
C ALA A 141 -23.27 7.57 14.50
N GLU A 142 -24.45 7.57 15.12
CA GLU A 142 -25.73 7.43 14.40
C GLU A 142 -26.00 8.65 13.50
N ARG A 143 -25.73 9.86 13.98
CA ARG A 143 -25.83 11.07 13.14
C ARG A 143 -24.79 11.06 12.02
N GLY A 144 -23.55 10.65 12.34
CA GLY A 144 -22.47 10.49 11.35
C GLY A 144 -22.79 9.44 10.29
N MET A 145 -23.40 8.32 10.67
CA MET A 145 -23.92 7.31 9.74
C MET A 145 -24.95 7.91 8.78
N ALA A 146 -25.90 8.69 9.31
CA ALA A 146 -26.92 9.34 8.48
C ALA A 146 -26.31 10.37 7.50
N LEU A 147 -25.25 11.09 7.92
CA LEU A 147 -24.49 11.98 7.04
C LEU A 147 -23.71 11.21 5.98
N PHE A 148 -23.03 10.14 6.36
CA PHE A 148 -22.22 9.29 5.48
C PHE A 148 -23.03 8.68 4.34
N TYR A 149 -24.21 8.12 4.68
CA TYR A 149 -25.13 7.52 3.71
C TYR A 149 -26.09 8.52 3.05
N GLY A 150 -26.03 9.80 3.45
CA GLY A 150 -26.91 10.87 3.00
C GLY A 150 -26.13 12.09 2.46
N LYS A 151 -26.17 13.21 3.19
CA LYS A 151 -25.68 14.52 2.77
C LYS A 151 -24.22 14.49 2.30
N ALA A 152 -23.33 13.77 3.00
CA ALA A 152 -21.89 13.71 2.67
C ALA A 152 -21.57 12.82 1.47
N GLN A 153 -22.50 12.01 0.98
CA GLN A 153 -22.42 11.16 -0.23
C GLN A 153 -21.29 10.13 -0.23
N CYS A 154 -20.68 9.83 0.91
CA CYS A 154 -19.55 8.91 1.02
C CYS A 154 -19.90 7.50 0.51
N GLN A 155 -21.17 7.09 0.64
CA GLN A 155 -21.67 5.81 0.14
C GLN A 155 -21.56 5.62 -1.38
N ALA A 156 -21.33 6.67 -2.16
CA ALA A 156 -21.20 6.55 -3.62
C ALA A 156 -20.05 5.61 -4.00
N CYS A 157 -18.97 5.61 -3.20
CA CYS A 157 -17.82 4.75 -3.35
C CYS A 157 -17.67 3.78 -2.16
N HIS A 158 -18.02 4.24 -0.94
CA HIS A 158 -17.85 3.48 0.29
C HIS A 158 -19.16 2.82 0.75
N ALA A 159 -19.61 1.81 0.01
CA ALA A 159 -20.84 1.07 0.30
C ALA A 159 -20.57 -0.43 0.50
N GLY A 160 -21.63 -1.16 0.90
CA GLY A 160 -21.61 -2.61 1.05
C GLY A 160 -20.87 -3.10 2.30
N LYS A 161 -20.66 -4.41 2.35
CA LYS A 161 -20.11 -5.13 3.51
C LYS A 161 -18.72 -4.64 3.95
N PHE A 162 -17.91 -4.17 3.02
CA PHE A 162 -16.55 -3.71 3.26
C PHE A 162 -16.41 -2.19 3.14
N GLN A 163 -17.49 -1.45 2.98
CA GLN A 163 -17.49 0.00 2.71
C GLN A 163 -16.51 0.34 1.57
N THR A 164 -16.64 -0.32 0.46
CA THR A 164 -15.87 -0.09 -0.78
C THR A 164 -16.60 -0.67 -1.98
N ASP A 165 -16.53 0.02 -3.10
CA ASP A 165 -16.98 -0.47 -4.41
C ASP A 165 -15.89 -1.23 -5.17
N HIS A 166 -14.66 -1.25 -4.62
CA HIS A 166 -13.45 -1.79 -5.25
C HIS A 166 -13.06 -1.13 -6.59
N ALA A 167 -13.74 -0.06 -6.98
CA ALA A 167 -13.44 0.70 -8.20
C ALA A 167 -12.27 1.68 -7.99
N PHE A 168 -11.93 2.41 -9.04
CA PHE A 168 -10.82 3.37 -9.05
C PHE A 168 -11.37 4.76 -9.32
N HIS A 169 -11.02 5.71 -8.44
CA HIS A 169 -11.49 7.07 -8.50
C HIS A 169 -10.34 8.07 -8.34
N ALA A 170 -10.48 9.21 -9.02
CA ALA A 170 -9.60 10.36 -8.86
C ALA A 170 -10.28 11.37 -7.92
N ILE A 171 -9.68 11.61 -6.78
CA ILE A 171 -10.20 12.51 -5.74
C ILE A 171 -9.23 13.63 -5.41
N ALA A 172 -8.42 14.04 -6.38
CA ALA A 172 -7.42 15.10 -6.25
C ALA A 172 -6.49 14.94 -5.02
N MET A 173 -6.10 13.69 -4.67
CA MET A 173 -5.22 13.45 -3.53
C MET A 173 -3.87 14.13 -3.74
N PRO A 174 -3.33 14.90 -2.78
CA PRO A 174 -1.99 15.47 -2.85
C PRO A 174 -0.95 14.38 -3.11
N GLN A 175 0.08 14.71 -3.88
CA GLN A 175 1.19 13.79 -4.13
C GLN A 175 2.47 14.31 -3.47
N ILE A 176 2.97 13.54 -2.53
CA ILE A 176 4.18 13.81 -1.75
C ILE A 176 5.07 12.58 -1.70
N GLY A 177 6.34 12.78 -1.30
CA GLY A 177 7.30 11.69 -1.26
C GLY A 177 7.92 11.37 -2.61
N PRO A 178 8.66 10.25 -2.74
CA PRO A 178 9.43 9.91 -3.93
C PRO A 178 8.60 9.51 -5.16
N GLY A 179 7.29 9.37 -5.04
CA GLY A 179 6.37 9.02 -6.12
C GLY A 179 6.53 7.58 -6.63
N LYS A 180 5.74 7.24 -7.64
CA LYS A 180 5.77 5.91 -8.30
C LYS A 180 6.63 5.88 -9.57
N SER A 181 7.25 6.98 -9.91
CA SER A 181 8.18 7.09 -11.03
C SER A 181 7.55 6.83 -12.41
N ASP A 182 6.34 7.32 -12.64
CA ASP A 182 5.62 7.08 -13.89
C ASP A 182 5.94 8.09 -14.99
N GLY A 183 6.23 9.34 -14.62
CA GLY A 183 6.52 10.40 -15.57
C GLY A 183 7.91 11.01 -15.41
N PHE A 184 8.52 11.46 -16.51
CA PHE A 184 9.75 12.24 -16.48
C PHE A 184 9.43 13.73 -16.37
N ASP A 185 9.89 14.38 -15.30
CA ASP A 185 9.71 15.82 -15.10
C ASP A 185 10.91 16.60 -15.67
N ALA A 186 10.68 17.26 -16.81
CA ALA A 186 11.72 18.02 -17.50
C ALA A 186 12.10 19.31 -16.76
N ASP A 187 11.17 19.91 -16.01
CA ASP A 187 11.43 21.15 -15.27
C ASP A 187 12.24 20.85 -14.01
N TYR A 188 11.92 19.76 -13.32
CA TYR A 188 12.76 19.27 -12.22
C TYR A 188 14.18 18.95 -12.68
N TRP A 189 14.33 18.27 -13.83
CA TRP A 189 15.65 17.97 -14.39
C TRP A 189 16.43 19.24 -14.76
N ARG A 190 15.77 20.24 -15.37
CA ARG A 190 16.42 21.52 -15.68
C ARG A 190 16.86 22.26 -14.41
N ALA A 191 16.02 22.27 -13.37
CA ALA A 191 16.31 22.96 -12.12
C ALA A 191 17.41 22.29 -11.28
N THR A 192 17.45 20.95 -11.27
CA THR A 192 18.30 20.19 -10.33
C THR A 192 19.42 19.40 -11.01
N GLY A 193 19.33 19.13 -12.31
CA GLY A 193 20.20 18.22 -13.04
C GLY A 193 19.99 16.73 -12.65
N LEU A 194 18.90 16.42 -11.94
CA LEU A 194 18.55 15.06 -11.52
C LEU A 194 17.39 14.56 -12.38
N ARG A 195 17.58 13.39 -13.00
CA ARG A 195 16.49 12.71 -13.70
C ARG A 195 15.56 12.09 -12.67
N ALA A 196 14.32 12.55 -12.63
CA ALA A 196 13.30 12.03 -11.74
C ALA A 196 11.97 11.85 -12.47
N PHE A 197 11.23 10.89 -11.99
CA PHE A 197 9.87 10.59 -12.38
C PHE A 197 9.04 10.78 -11.10
N LEU A 198 8.23 11.81 -11.07
CA LEU A 198 7.69 12.33 -9.80
C LEU A 198 6.20 12.10 -9.63
N GLU A 199 5.43 12.12 -10.74
CA GLU A 199 3.98 11.89 -10.66
C GLU A 199 3.65 10.42 -10.44
N ASP A 200 2.64 10.16 -9.62
CA ASP A 200 1.99 8.86 -9.49
C ASP A 200 0.69 8.88 -10.31
N PHE A 201 0.66 8.18 -11.43
CA PHE A 201 -0.52 8.10 -12.29
C PHE A 201 -1.54 7.05 -11.81
N GLY A 202 -1.29 6.40 -10.68
CA GLY A 202 -2.22 5.43 -10.10
C GLY A 202 -2.62 4.33 -11.11
N ARG A 203 -3.93 4.14 -11.30
CA ARG A 203 -4.47 3.17 -12.24
C ARG A 203 -4.00 3.38 -13.67
N GLY A 204 -3.80 4.62 -14.11
CA GLY A 204 -3.29 4.95 -15.44
C GLY A 204 -1.96 4.30 -15.77
N ARG A 205 -1.10 4.07 -14.76
CA ARG A 205 0.14 3.31 -14.90
C ARG A 205 -0.08 1.84 -15.28
N VAL A 206 -1.14 1.23 -14.76
CA VAL A 206 -1.46 -0.19 -14.96
C VAL A 206 -2.15 -0.41 -16.29
N THR A 207 -3.14 0.43 -16.61
CA THR A 207 -3.96 0.30 -17.82
C THR A 207 -3.34 0.97 -19.05
N VAL A 208 -2.40 1.89 -18.86
CA VAL A 208 -1.80 2.73 -19.90
C VAL A 208 -2.87 3.55 -20.65
N ARG A 209 -3.87 4.05 -19.88
CA ARG A 209 -4.97 4.89 -20.39
C ARG A 209 -4.97 6.23 -19.67
N ASP A 210 -5.09 7.32 -20.43
CA ASP A 210 -5.11 8.68 -19.88
C ASP A 210 -6.33 8.92 -18.96
N GLU A 211 -7.48 8.31 -19.27
CA GLU A 211 -8.70 8.42 -18.47
C GLU A 211 -8.58 7.79 -17.07
N ASP A 212 -7.59 6.93 -16.87
CA ASP A 212 -7.32 6.29 -15.58
C ASP A 212 -6.21 6.99 -14.78
N ALA A 213 -5.66 8.09 -15.32
CA ALA A 213 -4.63 8.85 -14.61
C ALA A 213 -5.15 9.40 -13.28
N TYR A 214 -4.32 9.31 -12.25
CA TYR A 214 -4.58 9.77 -10.87
C TYR A 214 -5.74 9.06 -10.16
N LYS A 215 -6.25 7.94 -10.71
CA LYS A 215 -7.25 7.11 -10.04
C LYS A 215 -6.58 6.08 -9.15
N PHE A 216 -7.13 5.93 -7.95
CA PHE A 216 -6.70 4.96 -6.96
C PHE A 216 -7.88 4.14 -6.48
N ARG A 217 -7.63 2.89 -6.11
CA ARG A 217 -8.68 1.98 -5.65
C ARG A 217 -9.31 2.48 -4.35
N THR A 218 -10.63 2.49 -4.28
CA THR A 218 -11.38 2.74 -3.05
C THR A 218 -10.99 1.70 -1.99
N PRO A 219 -10.33 2.10 -0.89
CA PRO A 219 -10.01 1.16 0.19
C PRO A 219 -11.26 0.81 1.00
N SER A 220 -11.23 -0.34 1.67
CA SER A 220 -12.20 -0.63 2.72
C SER A 220 -12.06 0.37 3.86
N LEU A 221 -13.17 0.79 4.46
CA LEU A 221 -13.14 1.65 5.65
C LEU A 221 -13.15 0.85 6.97
N ARG A 222 -13.16 -0.48 6.91
CA ARG A 222 -12.98 -1.28 8.13
C ARG A 222 -11.64 -0.95 8.78
N ASN A 223 -11.68 -0.68 10.08
CA ASN A 223 -10.51 -0.24 10.86
C ASN A 223 -9.85 1.06 10.37
N VAL A 224 -10.54 1.89 9.59
CA VAL A 224 -9.96 3.10 8.99
C VAL A 224 -9.30 4.03 10.01
N ALA A 225 -9.80 4.09 11.24
CA ALA A 225 -9.21 4.90 12.30
C ALA A 225 -7.84 4.38 12.79
N LEU A 226 -7.46 3.13 12.47
CA LEU A 226 -6.18 2.52 12.86
C LEU A 226 -5.14 2.52 11.73
N THR A 227 -5.54 2.85 10.49
CA THR A 227 -4.72 2.61 9.30
C THR A 227 -4.09 3.88 8.71
N GLY A 228 -3.90 4.91 9.55
CA GLY A 228 -3.14 6.09 9.15
C GLY A 228 -1.65 5.77 8.87
N PRO A 229 -0.94 6.65 8.15
CA PRO A 229 -1.44 7.87 7.52
C PRO A 229 -2.32 7.59 6.29
N TRP A 230 -3.19 8.53 5.96
CA TRP A 230 -4.21 8.36 4.91
C TRP A 230 -3.82 9.04 3.59
N GLY A 231 -4.48 8.60 2.51
CA GLY A 231 -4.09 8.87 1.13
C GLY A 231 -3.24 7.73 0.58
N HIS A 232 -3.11 7.65 -0.74
CA HIS A 232 -2.33 6.57 -1.39
C HIS A 232 -0.82 6.65 -1.09
N ASP A 233 -0.34 7.82 -0.70
CA ASP A 233 1.04 8.14 -0.35
C ASP A 233 1.20 8.61 1.11
N GLY A 234 0.11 8.55 1.91
CA GLY A 234 0.12 8.96 3.31
C GLY A 234 0.09 10.48 3.53
N ALA A 235 -0.46 11.25 2.58
CA ALA A 235 -0.48 12.71 2.65
C ALA A 235 -1.13 13.29 3.92
N TYR A 236 -2.11 12.60 4.51
CA TYR A 236 -2.85 13.07 5.68
C TYR A 236 -2.53 12.28 6.93
N GLN A 237 -2.16 13.00 8.00
CA GLN A 237 -1.76 12.42 9.28
C GLN A 237 -2.94 12.20 10.23
N THR A 238 -4.07 12.84 9.98
CA THR A 238 -5.30 12.67 10.78
C THR A 238 -6.46 12.20 9.92
N LEU A 239 -7.35 11.42 10.54
CA LEU A 239 -8.59 10.98 9.88
C LEU A 239 -9.48 12.19 9.53
N GLU A 240 -9.45 13.23 10.35
CA GLU A 240 -10.18 14.48 10.09
C GLU A 240 -9.72 15.15 8.79
N ASP A 241 -8.40 15.28 8.58
CA ASP A 241 -7.86 15.94 7.40
C ASP A 241 -8.26 15.22 6.10
N VAL A 242 -8.21 13.89 6.08
CA VAL A 242 -8.63 13.14 4.90
C VAL A 242 -10.15 13.20 4.68
N VAL A 243 -10.96 13.26 5.75
CA VAL A 243 -12.41 13.48 5.64
C VAL A 243 -12.68 14.85 5.05
N ARG A 244 -12.04 15.91 5.57
CA ARG A 244 -12.17 17.27 5.03
C ARG A 244 -11.71 17.37 3.58
N HIS A 245 -10.66 16.61 3.22
CA HIS A 245 -10.24 16.51 1.82
C HIS A 245 -11.35 15.96 0.92
N HIS A 246 -12.03 14.88 1.31
CA HIS A 246 -13.13 14.31 0.52
C HIS A 246 -14.31 15.28 0.36
N LEU A 247 -14.52 16.19 1.31
CA LEU A 247 -15.61 17.19 1.27
C LEU A 247 -15.34 18.34 0.31
N ASP A 248 -14.06 18.71 0.05
CA ASP A 248 -13.68 19.72 -0.95
C ASP A 248 -12.25 19.42 -1.49
N PRO A 249 -12.11 18.41 -2.37
CA PRO A 249 -10.81 17.88 -2.77
C PRO A 249 -9.91 18.89 -3.45
N VAL A 250 -10.45 19.68 -4.38
CA VAL A 250 -9.64 20.63 -5.16
C VAL A 250 -9.13 21.77 -4.30
N ARG A 251 -9.95 22.28 -3.39
CA ARG A 251 -9.52 23.28 -2.42
C ARG A 251 -8.48 22.70 -1.49
N SER A 252 -8.75 21.53 -0.92
CA SER A 252 -7.82 20.83 -0.03
C SER A 252 -6.48 20.57 -0.70
N LEU A 253 -6.46 20.10 -1.95
CA LEU A 253 -5.25 19.93 -2.74
C LEU A 253 -4.47 21.25 -2.89
N ASN A 254 -5.16 22.35 -3.19
CA ASN A 254 -4.51 23.65 -3.40
C ASN A 254 -3.94 24.27 -2.11
N ASP A 255 -4.63 24.05 -1.00
CA ASP A 255 -4.26 24.55 0.32
C ASP A 255 -3.30 23.62 1.07
N TYR A 256 -3.06 22.41 0.54
CA TYR A 256 -2.24 21.39 1.19
C TYR A 256 -0.78 21.81 1.35
N ILE A 257 -0.29 21.71 2.58
CA ILE A 257 1.11 21.89 2.96
C ILE A 257 1.51 20.61 3.72
N ALA A 258 2.57 19.94 3.24
CA ALA A 258 3.09 18.77 3.95
C ALA A 258 3.52 19.17 5.37
N PRO A 259 3.06 18.47 6.42
CA PRO A 259 3.43 18.77 7.79
C PRO A 259 4.94 18.72 8.02
N ASP A 260 5.44 19.59 8.90
CA ASP A 260 6.85 19.59 9.29
C ASP A 260 7.25 18.23 9.88
N GLY A 261 8.39 17.71 9.45
CA GLY A 261 8.92 16.43 9.90
C GLY A 261 8.28 15.18 9.26
N MET A 262 7.24 15.33 8.44
CA MET A 262 6.61 14.22 7.74
C MET A 262 7.54 13.58 6.70
N LEU A 263 8.25 14.40 5.96
CA LEU A 263 9.24 13.98 4.97
C LEU A 263 10.63 14.07 5.60
N GLN A 264 11.00 13.07 6.36
CA GLN A 264 12.34 13.01 6.98
C GLN A 264 13.40 12.77 5.89
N PRO A 265 14.57 13.42 5.98
CA PRO A 265 15.72 13.00 5.19
C PRO A 265 16.02 11.53 5.53
N LEU A 266 16.06 10.69 4.50
CA LEU A 266 16.34 9.27 4.69
C LEU A 266 17.77 9.11 5.21
N ASP A 267 17.93 8.71 6.47
CA ASP A 267 19.21 8.27 7.06
C ASP A 267 19.79 7.04 6.32
N GLN A 268 18.96 6.39 5.52
CA GLN A 268 19.26 5.21 4.70
C GLN A 268 20.25 5.46 3.54
N VAL A 269 20.70 6.69 3.39
CA VAL A 269 21.74 7.04 2.42
C VAL A 269 23.13 6.97 3.04
N LEU A 270 23.21 6.53 4.29
CA LEU A 270 24.45 6.43 5.03
C LEU A 270 24.89 4.96 5.08
N GLU A 271 26.02 4.63 4.47
CA GLU A 271 26.73 3.40 4.76
C GLU A 271 27.26 3.46 6.21
N ILE A 272 26.87 2.51 7.03
CA ILE A 272 27.48 2.35 8.36
C ILE A 272 28.74 1.51 8.20
N THR A 273 29.90 2.16 8.23
CA THR A 273 31.20 1.50 8.19
C THR A 273 31.82 1.40 9.59
N ALA A 274 32.89 0.60 9.73
CA ALA A 274 33.65 0.50 10.97
C ALA A 274 34.22 1.86 11.44
N ASP A 275 34.41 2.81 10.52
CA ASP A 275 34.89 4.17 10.77
C ASP A 275 33.75 5.19 10.99
N GLY A 276 32.50 4.74 11.03
CA GLY A 276 31.30 5.56 11.17
C GLY A 276 30.49 5.69 9.86
N PRO A 277 29.37 6.43 9.91
CA PRO A 277 28.49 6.57 8.75
C PRO A 277 29.18 7.36 7.63
N LYS A 278 29.18 6.78 6.43
CA LYS A 278 29.62 7.44 5.19
C LYS A 278 28.45 7.57 4.23
N LEU A 279 28.39 8.68 3.53
CA LEU A 279 27.47 8.88 2.40
C LEU A 279 27.88 7.96 1.26
N GLU A 280 27.17 6.84 1.06
CA GLU A 280 27.54 5.80 0.10
C GLU A 280 27.25 6.16 -1.34
N HIS A 281 26.29 7.00 -1.60
CA HIS A 281 25.96 7.37 -2.97
C HIS A 281 26.80 8.56 -3.46
N ARG A 282 27.74 8.27 -4.39
CA ARG A 282 28.45 9.32 -5.15
C ARG A 282 27.52 10.32 -5.87
N TRP A 283 26.22 10.08 -5.86
CA TRP A 283 25.18 10.96 -6.36
C TRP A 283 24.64 11.94 -5.30
N LEU A 284 24.84 11.64 -4.02
CA LEU A 284 24.40 12.45 -2.90
C LEU A 284 25.55 13.33 -2.42
N ARG A 285 25.73 14.45 -3.09
CA ARG A 285 26.57 15.51 -2.53
C ARG A 285 25.78 16.23 -1.43
N PRO A 286 26.41 16.65 -0.31
CA PRO A 286 25.74 17.38 0.76
C PRO A 286 24.94 18.60 0.29
N ASN A 287 25.39 19.26 -0.78
CA ASN A 287 24.71 20.39 -1.38
C ASN A 287 23.49 20.02 -2.26
N ARG A 288 23.17 18.74 -2.39
CA ARG A 288 21.99 18.24 -3.10
C ARG A 288 20.92 17.65 -2.18
N LEU A 289 21.13 17.63 -0.86
CA LEU A 289 20.13 17.14 0.09
C LEU A 289 18.84 17.96 -0.02
N SER A 290 18.95 19.28 -0.16
CA SER A 290 17.80 20.16 -0.42
C SER A 290 17.03 19.78 -1.68
N ALA A 291 17.73 19.36 -2.74
CA ALA A 291 17.07 18.94 -3.98
C ALA A 291 16.25 17.65 -3.81
N PHE A 292 16.66 16.74 -2.92
CA PHE A 292 15.85 15.57 -2.60
C PHE A 292 14.62 15.91 -1.77
N LEU A 293 14.76 16.80 -0.79
CA LEU A 293 13.61 17.31 -0.03
C LEU A 293 12.65 18.09 -0.94
N GLU A 294 13.19 18.88 -1.89
CA GLU A 294 12.38 19.55 -2.91
C GLU A 294 11.67 18.56 -3.84
N ARG A 295 12.30 17.43 -4.19
CA ARG A 295 11.70 16.38 -5.00
C ARG A 295 10.42 15.86 -4.36
N ASP A 296 10.45 15.61 -3.07
CA ASP A 296 9.36 14.96 -2.35
C ASP A 296 8.10 15.84 -2.25
N THR A 297 8.24 17.15 -2.44
CA THR A 297 7.11 18.11 -2.50
C THR A 297 6.93 18.73 -3.89
N TRP A 298 7.71 18.30 -4.89
CA TRP A 298 7.74 18.94 -6.21
C TRP A 298 6.38 18.96 -6.89
N VAL A 299 5.71 17.81 -6.96
CA VAL A 299 4.39 17.68 -7.62
C VAL A 299 3.39 18.62 -6.97
N GLN A 300 3.33 18.63 -5.64
CA GLN A 300 2.43 19.49 -4.87
C GLN A 300 2.74 20.99 -5.06
N ARG A 301 4.00 21.36 -5.17
CA ARG A 301 4.45 22.75 -5.33
C ARG A 301 4.39 23.24 -6.79
N HIS A 302 4.34 22.34 -7.77
CA HIS A 302 4.36 22.70 -9.19
C HIS A 302 2.95 22.91 -9.73
N PRO A 303 2.54 24.17 -10.09
CA PRO A 303 1.16 24.50 -10.42
C PRO A 303 0.56 23.65 -11.55
N THR A 304 1.36 23.35 -12.60
CA THR A 304 0.88 22.56 -13.75
C THR A 304 0.61 21.11 -13.37
N LEU A 305 1.49 20.50 -12.57
CA LEU A 305 1.32 19.09 -12.13
C LEU A 305 0.13 18.99 -11.18
N ARG A 306 0.05 19.88 -10.20
CA ARG A 306 -1.09 19.99 -9.28
C ARG A 306 -2.39 20.24 -10.04
N GLY A 307 -2.36 21.10 -11.08
CA GLY A 307 -3.52 21.35 -11.94
C GLY A 307 -4.04 20.09 -12.62
N ARG A 308 -3.17 19.22 -13.13
CA ARG A 308 -3.58 17.94 -13.74
C ARG A 308 -4.31 17.04 -12.74
N ILE A 309 -3.82 16.98 -11.50
CA ILE A 309 -4.45 16.20 -10.44
C ILE A 309 -5.83 16.78 -10.10
N ALA A 310 -5.94 18.12 -10.02
CA ALA A 310 -7.22 18.82 -9.81
C ALA A 310 -8.21 18.57 -10.94
N ASP A 311 -7.74 18.62 -12.20
CA ASP A 311 -8.59 18.44 -13.38
C ASP A 311 -9.15 17.00 -13.49
N ALA A 312 -8.45 16.02 -12.93
CA ALA A 312 -8.91 14.62 -12.89
C ALA A 312 -9.96 14.35 -11.81
N ASN A 313 -10.20 15.28 -10.88
CA ASN A 313 -11.09 15.08 -9.74
C ASN A 313 -12.54 14.75 -10.16
N GLU A 314 -13.09 13.70 -9.55
CA GLU A 314 -14.48 13.22 -9.80
C GLU A 314 -15.48 13.67 -8.73
N LEU A 315 -15.01 14.21 -7.59
CA LEU A 315 -15.90 14.61 -6.49
C LEU A 315 -16.39 16.03 -6.62
N VAL A 316 -17.62 16.27 -6.16
CA VAL A 316 -18.23 17.60 -6.07
C VAL A 316 -18.15 18.06 -4.60
N PRO A 317 -17.77 19.29 -4.31
CA PRO A 317 -17.72 19.80 -2.95
C PRO A 317 -19.07 19.70 -2.22
N VAL A 318 -19.01 19.30 -0.95
CA VAL A 318 -20.18 19.17 -0.07
C VAL A 318 -19.99 20.05 1.16
N ASP A 319 -20.96 20.92 1.40
CA ASP A 319 -20.95 21.81 2.56
C ASP A 319 -21.39 21.07 3.83
N VAL A 320 -20.45 20.83 4.72
CA VAL A 320 -20.61 20.11 5.99
C VAL A 320 -20.00 20.95 7.10
N SER A 321 -20.75 21.19 8.17
CA SER A 321 -20.28 21.95 9.33
C SER A 321 -19.26 21.15 10.15
N ASP A 322 -18.46 21.83 11.00
CA ASP A 322 -17.50 21.17 11.89
C ASP A 322 -18.18 20.16 12.85
N ALA A 323 -19.39 20.46 13.31
CA ALA A 323 -20.16 19.53 14.13
C ALA A 323 -20.54 18.26 13.34
N GLU A 324 -20.92 18.39 12.08
CA GLU A 324 -21.21 17.26 11.21
C GLU A 324 -19.93 16.47 10.86
N VAL A 325 -18.78 17.13 10.71
CA VAL A 325 -17.47 16.43 10.56
C VAL A 325 -17.18 15.59 11.80
N ASN A 326 -17.38 16.12 13.01
CA ASN A 326 -17.19 15.34 14.24
C ASN A 326 -18.14 14.12 14.31
N ASP A 327 -19.38 14.25 13.88
CA ASP A 327 -20.31 13.13 13.79
C ASP A 327 -19.84 12.09 12.74
N LEU A 328 -19.34 12.52 11.58
CA LEU A 328 -18.73 11.63 10.58
C LEU A 328 -17.52 10.86 11.15
N LEU A 329 -16.64 11.54 11.89
CA LEU A 329 -15.49 10.92 12.54
C LEU A 329 -15.94 9.86 13.55
N ALA A 330 -16.94 10.17 14.39
CA ALA A 330 -17.50 9.21 15.33
C ALA A 330 -18.07 7.95 14.64
N PHE A 331 -18.70 8.12 13.47
CA PHE A 331 -19.14 6.99 12.66
C PHE A 331 -17.95 6.19 12.10
N LEU A 332 -16.93 6.83 11.54
CA LEU A 332 -15.76 6.15 11.01
C LEU A 332 -14.97 5.40 12.10
N GLU A 333 -14.87 5.95 13.30
CA GLU A 333 -14.30 5.27 14.48
C GLU A 333 -15.10 4.02 14.86
N SER A 334 -16.43 4.06 14.69
CA SER A 334 -17.32 2.91 14.97
C SER A 334 -17.11 1.72 14.01
N LEU A 335 -16.35 1.90 12.91
CA LEU A 335 -15.95 0.85 11.99
C LEU A 335 -14.71 0.07 12.48
N THR A 336 -14.16 0.43 13.63
CA THR A 336 -13.00 -0.22 14.23
C THR A 336 -13.42 -1.45 15.02
N ASP A 337 -12.89 -2.61 14.62
CA ASP A 337 -13.01 -3.84 15.42
C ASP A 337 -12.09 -3.73 16.64
N PRO A 338 -12.63 -3.90 17.88
CA PRO A 338 -11.81 -3.82 19.08
C PRO A 338 -10.64 -4.81 19.10
N ALA A 339 -10.78 -5.99 18.49
CA ALA A 339 -9.72 -6.99 18.41
C ALA A 339 -8.55 -6.54 17.54
N SER A 340 -8.78 -5.61 16.59
CA SER A 340 -7.73 -5.10 15.72
C SER A 340 -6.84 -4.03 16.36
N LYS A 341 -7.14 -3.60 17.58
CA LYS A 341 -6.34 -2.59 18.31
C LYS A 341 -5.04 -3.15 18.87
N ASP A 342 -4.99 -4.45 19.10
CA ASP A 342 -3.80 -5.15 19.58
C ASP A 342 -3.69 -6.50 18.88
N LEU A 343 -2.75 -6.61 17.96
CA LEU A 343 -2.46 -7.82 17.20
C LEU A 343 -1.16 -8.51 17.67
N THR A 344 -0.63 -8.14 18.82
CA THR A 344 0.60 -8.74 19.37
C THR A 344 0.43 -10.23 19.63
N VAL A 345 -0.78 -10.69 19.87
CA VAL A 345 -1.09 -12.13 20.03
C VAL A 345 -0.81 -12.95 18.76
N GLU A 346 -0.78 -12.32 17.59
CA GLU A 346 -0.49 -12.97 16.30
C GLU A 346 1.01 -13.04 16.00
N ILE A 347 1.85 -12.38 16.83
CA ILE A 347 3.30 -12.41 16.69
C ILE A 347 3.85 -13.68 17.37
N PRO A 348 4.52 -14.58 16.64
CA PRO A 348 5.12 -15.76 17.25
C PRO A 348 6.30 -15.37 18.14
N GLY A 349 6.49 -16.05 19.26
CA GLY A 349 7.63 -15.81 20.13
C GLY A 349 8.99 -16.15 19.51
N THR A 350 9.02 -17.07 18.56
CA THR A 350 10.18 -17.49 17.77
C THR A 350 9.77 -17.93 16.39
N VAL A 351 10.69 -17.87 15.44
CA VAL A 351 10.52 -18.43 14.09
C VAL A 351 11.56 -19.51 13.81
N PRO A 352 11.26 -20.53 13.00
CA PRO A 352 12.18 -21.65 12.72
C PRO A 352 13.54 -21.24 12.17
N SER A 353 13.64 -20.12 11.47
CA SER A 353 14.90 -19.58 10.97
C SER A 353 15.85 -19.09 12.06
N GLY A 354 15.38 -18.94 13.29
CA GLY A 354 16.16 -18.33 14.39
C GLY A 354 16.39 -16.82 14.24
N LEU A 355 15.77 -16.18 13.24
CA LEU A 355 15.79 -14.71 13.14
C LEU A 355 15.03 -14.10 14.30
N SER A 356 15.45 -12.90 14.72
CA SER A 356 14.72 -12.15 15.75
C SER A 356 13.32 -11.81 15.25
N VAL A 357 12.33 -11.97 16.12
CA VAL A 357 10.98 -11.46 15.91
C VAL A 357 10.92 -10.13 16.65
N GLU A 358 10.75 -9.03 15.92
CA GLU A 358 10.56 -7.71 16.52
C GLU A 358 9.14 -7.60 17.07
N ASN A 359 9.01 -7.17 18.32
CA ASN A 359 7.73 -6.94 19.00
C ASN A 359 7.32 -5.47 18.90
#